data_9cf6e6f8148a58525567bf9d07ac136a
#
_entry.id   9cf6e6f8148a58525567bf9d07ac136a
#
_cell.length_a   1.000
_cell.length_b   1.000
_cell.length_c   1.000
_cell.angle_alpha   90.00
_cell.angle_beta   90.00
_cell.angle_gamma   90.00
#
_symmetry.space_group_name_H-M   'P 1'
#
loop_
_entity.id
_entity.type
_entity.pdbx_description
1 polymer ?
#
loop_
_entity_poly.entity_id
_entity_poly.type
_entity_poly.pdbx_seq_one_letter_code
_entity_poly.pdbx_strand_id
1 'polypeptide(L)'
;MPGAPLLYTPPNYVATNVLYGIGVLFTAPVGTALPSDQNLGVGSSWVSGGWTYVGATDQGVSLNYAPSTNDINIEEQTTPVAVIVTNVSLQITTSLSEETLANVNLAYGNGGSLSVTAPGASQPGKTTLVLSTSFASLACAVVGKNQLGFARVLSVPTVMSAGSVKTDFRRAANARLYPVTLSATCPMSSVSLIDLTAIATS
;
A
#
# COMPACT_ATOMS: atom_id res chain seq x y z
N MET A 1 19.13 -12.23 -55.09
CA MET A 1 18.22 -11.21 -54.49
C MET A 1 18.43 -11.24 -52.99
N PRO A 2 18.80 -10.14 -52.32
CA PRO A 2 18.85 -10.12 -50.88
C PRO A 2 17.42 -10.26 -50.38
N GLY A 3 17.19 -11.22 -49.47
CA GLY A 3 15.88 -11.40 -48.84
C GLY A 3 15.42 -10.14 -48.13
N ALA A 4 14.15 -9.83 -48.25
CA ALA A 4 13.55 -8.71 -47.49
C ALA A 4 13.83 -8.89 -45.98
N PRO A 5 14.21 -7.83 -45.28
CA PRO A 5 14.42 -7.93 -43.82
C PRO A 5 13.14 -8.40 -43.17
N LEU A 6 13.26 -9.42 -42.29
CA LEU A 6 12.16 -9.89 -41.47
C LEU A 6 11.77 -8.72 -40.52
N LEU A 7 10.66 -8.08 -40.83
CA LEU A 7 10.08 -7.06 -39.93
C LEU A 7 9.67 -7.75 -38.65
N TYR A 8 10.23 -7.31 -37.50
CA TYR A 8 9.77 -7.72 -36.21
C TYR A 8 8.33 -7.24 -36.01
N THR A 9 7.41 -8.18 -35.90
CA THR A 9 6.04 -7.90 -35.50
C THR A 9 5.93 -8.19 -33.99
N PRO A 10 5.78 -7.19 -33.13
CA PRO A 10 5.62 -7.46 -31.71
C PRO A 10 4.36 -8.29 -31.49
N PRO A 11 4.36 -9.21 -30.51
CA PRO A 11 3.16 -9.95 -30.18
C PRO A 11 2.05 -8.97 -29.76
N ASN A 12 0.83 -9.25 -30.22
CA ASN A 12 -0.32 -8.43 -29.84
C ASN A 12 -0.47 -8.48 -28.31
N TYR A 13 -0.43 -7.32 -27.66
CA TYR A 13 -0.81 -7.23 -26.27
C TYR A 13 -2.32 -7.43 -26.15
N VAL A 14 -2.73 -8.14 -25.10
CA VAL A 14 -4.14 -8.30 -24.75
C VAL A 14 -4.53 -7.08 -23.94
N ALA A 15 -5.32 -6.18 -24.51
CA ALA A 15 -5.70 -4.92 -23.86
C ALA A 15 -6.39 -5.15 -22.51
N THR A 16 -7.10 -6.26 -22.35
CA THR A 16 -7.69 -6.71 -21.10
C THR A 16 -6.63 -7.08 -20.04
N ASN A 17 -5.34 -7.23 -20.38
CA ASN A 17 -4.28 -7.49 -19.42
C ASN A 17 -3.55 -6.22 -18.94
N VAL A 18 -3.94 -5.05 -19.43
CA VAL A 18 -3.40 -3.77 -18.98
C VAL A 18 -4.17 -3.31 -17.75
N LEU A 19 -3.48 -3.24 -16.62
CA LEU A 19 -4.07 -2.71 -15.38
C LEU A 19 -4.12 -1.18 -15.43
N TYR A 20 -5.29 -0.64 -15.22
CA TYR A 20 -5.49 0.79 -15.01
C TYR A 20 -6.52 0.99 -13.90
N GLY A 21 -6.29 1.96 -13.04
CA GLY A 21 -7.20 2.29 -11.96
C GLY A 21 -6.49 2.83 -10.73
N ILE A 22 -7.27 3.41 -9.85
CA ILE A 22 -6.82 3.98 -8.59
C ILE A 22 -6.79 2.87 -7.54
N GLY A 23 -5.66 2.70 -6.85
CA GLY A 23 -5.59 1.86 -5.65
C GLY A 23 -6.08 2.64 -4.44
N VAL A 24 -6.96 2.02 -3.66
CA VAL A 24 -7.48 2.55 -2.39
C VAL A 24 -6.75 1.89 -1.24
N LEU A 25 -6.24 2.68 -0.30
CA LEU A 25 -5.51 2.19 0.86
C LEU A 25 -6.45 2.07 2.08
N PHE A 26 -6.43 0.90 2.68
CA PHE A 26 -7.07 0.62 3.97
C PHE A 26 -6.03 0.20 4.99
N THR A 27 -6.24 0.58 6.23
CA THR A 27 -5.44 0.16 7.39
C THR A 27 -6.35 -0.38 8.48
N ALA A 28 -5.83 -1.31 9.29
CA ALA A 28 -6.54 -1.87 10.43
C ALA A 28 -5.57 -2.29 11.53
N PRO A 29 -6.02 -2.57 12.74
CA PRO A 29 -5.21 -3.26 13.75
C PRO A 29 -4.69 -4.60 13.22
N VAL A 30 -3.50 -4.99 13.65
CA VAL A 30 -2.94 -6.31 13.29
C VAL A 30 -3.89 -7.43 13.71
N GLY A 31 -4.10 -8.40 12.82
CA GLY A 31 -5.01 -9.52 13.05
C GLY A 31 -6.47 -9.28 12.61
N THR A 32 -6.79 -8.08 12.09
CA THR A 32 -8.12 -7.83 11.52
C THR A 32 -8.31 -8.68 10.26
N ALA A 33 -9.40 -9.45 10.22
CA ALA A 33 -9.74 -10.28 9.06
C ALA A 33 -10.11 -9.43 7.84
N LEU A 34 -9.81 -9.93 6.66
CA LEU A 34 -10.32 -9.35 5.41
C LEU A 34 -11.85 -9.54 5.32
N PRO A 35 -12.57 -8.65 4.62
CA PRO A 35 -13.95 -8.93 4.23
C PRO A 35 -14.03 -10.24 3.44
N SER A 36 -15.21 -10.87 3.43
CA SER A 36 -15.45 -12.06 2.61
C SER A 36 -15.24 -11.76 1.11
N ASP A 37 -14.89 -12.75 0.31
CA ASP A 37 -14.57 -12.57 -1.12
C ASP A 37 -15.64 -11.79 -1.90
N GLN A 38 -16.92 -12.04 -1.60
CA GLN A 38 -18.03 -11.31 -2.21
C GLN A 38 -18.05 -9.81 -1.89
N ASN A 39 -17.41 -9.41 -0.81
CA ASN A 39 -17.43 -8.06 -0.25
C ASN A 39 -16.10 -7.31 -0.43
N LEU A 40 -15.06 -7.94 -0.98
CA LEU A 40 -13.75 -7.31 -1.19
C LEU A 40 -13.81 -6.07 -2.08
N GLY A 41 -14.77 -5.99 -2.99
CA GLY A 41 -15.01 -4.82 -3.85
C GLY A 41 -15.91 -3.76 -3.22
N VAL A 42 -16.46 -3.98 -2.03
CA VAL A 42 -17.47 -3.12 -1.40
C VAL A 42 -16.83 -2.33 -0.26
N GLY A 43 -16.58 -1.03 -0.46
CA GLY A 43 -15.88 -0.18 0.51
C GLY A 43 -16.54 -0.13 1.90
N SER A 44 -17.88 -0.16 1.98
CA SER A 44 -18.59 -0.20 3.26
C SER A 44 -18.33 -1.47 4.06
N SER A 45 -18.08 -2.58 3.40
CA SER A 45 -17.76 -3.86 4.06
C SER A 45 -16.38 -3.85 4.72
N TRP A 46 -15.44 -3.10 4.17
CA TRP A 46 -14.14 -2.85 4.81
C TRP A 46 -14.31 -2.10 6.13
N VAL A 47 -15.06 -1.00 6.08
CA VAL A 47 -15.29 -0.16 7.27
C VAL A 47 -16.05 -0.93 8.37
N SER A 48 -17.09 -1.68 8.00
CA SER A 48 -17.83 -2.51 8.97
C SER A 48 -16.98 -3.67 9.53
N GLY A 49 -15.97 -4.13 8.78
CA GLY A 49 -15.01 -5.14 9.20
C GLY A 49 -13.87 -4.61 10.07
N GLY A 50 -13.91 -3.33 10.48
CA GLY A 50 -12.87 -2.73 11.33
C GLY A 50 -11.68 -2.15 10.57
N TRP A 51 -11.76 -2.03 9.25
CA TRP A 51 -10.77 -1.37 8.42
C TRP A 51 -11.08 0.12 8.29
N THR A 52 -10.04 0.92 8.29
CA THR A 52 -10.15 2.38 8.11
C THR A 52 -9.67 2.74 6.71
N TYR A 53 -10.49 3.44 5.96
CA TYR A 53 -10.09 4.08 4.71
C TYR A 53 -9.18 5.27 5.02
N VAL A 54 -8.01 5.31 4.40
CA VAL A 54 -7.00 6.33 4.69
C VAL A 54 -7.30 7.66 4.00
N GLY A 55 -8.23 7.68 3.04
CA GLY A 55 -8.62 8.90 2.33
C GLY A 55 -8.00 9.02 0.94
N ALA A 56 -8.14 10.20 0.36
CA ALA A 56 -7.62 10.49 -0.96
C ALA A 56 -6.08 10.54 -0.97
N THR A 57 -5.49 9.96 -2.01
CA THR A 57 -4.05 9.96 -2.24
C THR A 57 -3.71 10.79 -3.46
N ASP A 58 -2.57 11.49 -3.41
CA ASP A 58 -1.97 12.10 -4.59
C ASP A 58 -1.13 11.03 -5.31
N GLN A 59 -1.28 10.91 -6.62
CA GLN A 59 -0.59 9.93 -7.48
C GLN A 59 -0.83 8.44 -7.14
N GLY A 60 -1.80 8.12 -6.27
CA GLY A 60 -2.17 6.76 -5.92
C GLY A 60 -1.21 6.07 -4.94
N VAL A 61 -1.16 4.73 -5.01
CA VAL A 61 -0.36 3.88 -4.12
C VAL A 61 0.69 3.14 -4.94
N SER A 62 1.95 3.24 -4.53
CA SER A 62 3.07 2.53 -5.14
C SER A 62 3.50 1.35 -4.28
N LEU A 63 3.84 0.25 -4.94
CA LEU A 63 4.36 -0.96 -4.31
C LEU A 63 5.80 -1.19 -4.77
N ASN A 64 6.71 -1.36 -3.84
CA ASN A 64 8.10 -1.71 -4.09
C ASN A 64 8.42 -3.05 -3.44
N TYR A 65 8.71 -4.07 -4.26
CA TYR A 65 9.18 -5.38 -3.83
C TYR A 65 10.64 -5.51 -4.22
N ALA A 66 11.54 -5.59 -3.25
CA ALA A 66 12.98 -5.60 -3.47
C ALA A 66 13.63 -6.81 -2.78
N PRO A 67 14.00 -7.87 -3.53
CA PRO A 67 14.84 -8.95 -3.03
C PRO A 67 16.30 -8.50 -2.98
N SER A 68 16.99 -8.90 -1.93
CA SER A 68 18.45 -8.81 -1.82
C SER A 68 19.06 -10.18 -2.03
N THR A 69 20.12 -10.24 -2.82
CA THR A 69 20.78 -11.50 -3.17
C THR A 69 22.26 -11.47 -2.85
N ASN A 70 22.82 -12.63 -2.53
CA ASN A 70 24.26 -12.84 -2.45
C ASN A 70 24.69 -13.91 -3.47
N ASP A 71 25.76 -13.62 -4.15
CA ASP A 71 26.40 -14.54 -5.10
C ASP A 71 27.36 -15.48 -4.39
N ILE A 72 27.28 -16.77 -4.69
CA ILE A 72 28.27 -17.76 -4.24
C ILE A 72 29.28 -17.91 -5.36
N ASN A 73 30.53 -17.53 -5.10
CA ASN A 73 31.64 -17.65 -6.02
C ASN A 73 32.56 -18.79 -5.56
N ILE A 74 33.17 -19.48 -6.52
CA ILE A 74 34.27 -20.45 -6.32
C ILE A 74 35.48 -19.99 -7.13
N GLU A 75 36.67 -20.37 -6.68
CA GLU A 75 37.92 -19.89 -7.30
C GLU A 75 38.11 -20.40 -8.74
N GLU A 76 37.51 -21.54 -9.06
CA GLU A 76 37.65 -22.18 -10.38
C GLU A 76 36.74 -21.57 -11.46
N GLN A 77 35.82 -20.66 -11.08
CA GLN A 77 34.88 -20.02 -12.02
C GLN A 77 34.81 -18.50 -11.82
N THR A 78 34.81 -17.78 -12.93
CA THR A 78 34.65 -16.32 -12.95
C THR A 78 33.20 -15.86 -12.81
N THR A 79 32.24 -16.79 -12.90
CA THR A 79 30.82 -16.52 -12.76
C THR A 79 30.28 -17.16 -11.47
N PRO A 80 29.32 -16.55 -10.78
CA PRO A 80 28.71 -17.15 -9.60
C PRO A 80 28.13 -18.53 -9.89
N VAL A 81 28.38 -19.49 -9.01
CA VAL A 81 27.80 -20.85 -9.13
C VAL A 81 26.39 -20.93 -8.61
N ALA A 82 26.00 -20.01 -7.71
CA ALA A 82 24.64 -19.90 -7.20
C ALA A 82 24.37 -18.48 -6.73
N VAL A 83 23.09 -18.12 -6.71
CA VAL A 83 22.57 -16.86 -6.14
C VAL A 83 21.59 -17.20 -5.04
N ILE A 84 21.82 -16.70 -3.84
CA ILE A 84 20.95 -16.92 -2.69
C ILE A 84 20.21 -15.62 -2.36
N VAL A 85 18.88 -15.71 -2.21
CA VAL A 85 18.09 -14.59 -1.69
C VAL A 85 18.31 -14.51 -0.18
N THR A 86 18.85 -13.39 0.28
CA THR A 86 19.17 -13.16 1.70
C THR A 86 18.09 -12.39 2.44
N ASN A 87 17.38 -11.52 1.75
CA ASN A 87 16.29 -10.73 2.31
C ASN A 87 15.29 -10.36 1.23
N VAL A 88 14.05 -10.13 1.62
CA VAL A 88 13.01 -9.57 0.74
C VAL A 88 12.32 -8.44 1.51
N SER A 89 12.31 -7.25 0.93
CA SER A 89 11.58 -6.12 1.48
C SER A 89 10.38 -5.78 0.61
N LEU A 90 9.28 -5.42 1.26
CA LEU A 90 8.07 -4.92 0.62
C LEU A 90 7.72 -3.58 1.26
N GLN A 91 7.59 -2.56 0.42
CA GLN A 91 7.19 -1.22 0.84
C GLN A 91 6.00 -0.74 0.03
N ILE A 92 5.06 -0.11 0.72
CA ILE A 92 3.90 0.56 0.14
C ILE A 92 4.09 2.05 0.39
N THR A 93 4.14 2.84 -0.66
CA THR A 93 4.33 4.29 -0.56
C THR A 93 3.15 5.03 -1.18
N THR A 94 2.73 6.09 -0.52
CA THR A 94 1.70 6.98 -1.00
C THR A 94 1.87 8.38 -0.41
N SER A 95 1.20 9.36 -0.98
CA SER A 95 1.09 10.71 -0.42
C SER A 95 -0.36 11.00 -0.14
N LEU A 96 -0.68 11.26 1.12
CA LEU A 96 -2.05 11.53 1.55
C LEU A 96 -2.40 12.99 1.30
N SER A 97 -3.52 13.23 0.64
CA SER A 97 -4.05 14.58 0.35
C SER A 97 -5.03 15.07 1.41
N GLU A 98 -5.54 14.18 2.26
CA GLU A 98 -6.46 14.55 3.33
C GLU A 98 -5.71 14.78 4.63
N GLU A 99 -5.80 16.03 5.13
CA GLU A 99 -5.18 16.45 6.39
C GLU A 99 -6.09 16.15 7.58
N THR A 100 -6.17 14.89 7.98
CA THR A 100 -6.79 14.48 9.24
C THR A 100 -5.72 14.16 10.27
N LEU A 101 -6.00 14.36 11.57
CA LEU A 101 -5.03 13.99 12.60
C LEU A 101 -4.76 12.48 12.66
N ALA A 102 -5.69 11.65 12.18
CA ALA A 102 -5.48 10.22 12.02
C ALA A 102 -4.45 9.92 10.93
N ASN A 103 -4.54 10.61 9.78
CA ASN A 103 -3.58 10.48 8.69
C ASN A 103 -2.20 11.02 9.07
N VAL A 104 -2.17 12.13 9.81
CA VAL A 104 -0.92 12.65 10.39
C VAL A 104 -0.30 11.62 11.33
N ASN A 105 -1.09 11.02 12.23
CA ASN A 105 -0.61 9.96 13.12
C ASN A 105 -0.06 8.76 12.33
N LEU A 106 -0.77 8.31 11.30
CA LEU A 106 -0.31 7.23 10.41
C LEU A 106 1.05 7.57 9.76
N ALA A 107 1.20 8.79 9.25
CA ALA A 107 2.46 9.23 8.65
C ALA A 107 3.61 9.22 9.68
N TYR A 108 3.35 9.67 10.90
CA TYR A 108 4.35 9.73 11.98
C TYR A 108 4.51 8.43 12.78
N GLY A 109 4.19 7.28 12.22
CA GLY A 109 4.46 5.96 12.82
C GLY A 109 3.28 5.35 13.58
N ASN A 110 2.11 5.97 13.55
CA ASN A 110 0.86 5.48 14.16
C ASN A 110 0.94 5.13 15.67
N GLY A 111 1.97 5.63 16.35
CA GLY A 111 2.15 5.40 17.80
C GLY A 111 1.56 6.51 18.67
N GLY A 112 1.07 7.59 18.08
CA GLY A 112 0.53 8.72 18.80
C GLY A 112 -0.87 8.47 19.37
N SER A 113 -1.23 9.25 20.38
CA SER A 113 -2.57 9.20 20.97
C SER A 113 -3.43 10.38 20.51
N LEU A 114 -4.66 10.06 20.09
CA LEU A 114 -5.68 11.04 19.74
C LEU A 114 -6.63 11.25 20.92
N SER A 115 -6.83 12.49 21.31
CA SER A 115 -7.84 12.86 22.32
C SER A 115 -8.79 13.91 21.77
N VAL A 116 -10.09 13.75 22.05
CA VAL A 116 -11.14 14.67 21.62
C VAL A 116 -11.72 15.32 22.87
N THR A 117 -11.74 16.65 22.90
CA THR A 117 -12.43 17.43 23.93
C THR A 117 -13.67 18.04 23.30
N ALA A 118 -14.84 17.72 23.84
CA ALA A 118 -16.09 18.30 23.36
C ALA A 118 -16.15 19.81 23.61
N PRO A 119 -16.86 20.59 22.77
CA PRO A 119 -17.09 22.02 23.02
C PRO A 119 -17.91 22.22 24.29
N GLY A 120 -17.52 23.22 25.09
CA GLY A 120 -18.27 23.70 26.24
C GLY A 120 -18.82 25.11 26.01
N ALA A 121 -19.56 25.66 26.96
CA ALA A 121 -20.22 26.96 26.82
C ALA A 121 -19.27 28.14 26.53
N SER A 122 -18.00 28.03 26.91
CA SER A 122 -16.95 29.06 26.69
C SER A 122 -15.65 28.50 26.13
N GLN A 123 -15.67 27.26 25.68
CA GLN A 123 -14.47 26.57 25.15
C GLN A 123 -14.79 25.87 23.84
N PRO A 124 -14.01 26.11 22.77
CA PRO A 124 -14.17 25.37 21.54
C PRO A 124 -13.81 23.90 21.75
N GLY A 125 -14.46 23.02 21.00
CA GLY A 125 -14.04 21.63 20.91
C GLY A 125 -12.65 21.54 20.29
N LYS A 126 -11.84 20.59 20.73
CA LYS A 126 -10.49 20.36 20.15
C LYS A 126 -10.21 18.87 20.02
N THR A 127 -9.49 18.53 18.98
CA THR A 127 -8.84 17.22 18.83
C THR A 127 -7.35 17.43 18.94
N THR A 128 -6.69 16.65 19.77
CA THR A 128 -5.25 16.74 20.02
C THR A 128 -4.59 15.42 19.62
N LEU A 129 -3.54 15.49 18.84
CA LEU A 129 -2.64 14.38 18.57
C LEU A 129 -1.36 14.60 19.37
N VAL A 130 -1.02 13.67 20.24
CA VAL A 130 0.27 13.62 20.93
C VAL A 130 1.13 12.59 20.20
N LEU A 131 2.22 13.03 19.60
CA LEU A 131 3.15 12.15 18.89
C LEU A 131 3.90 11.28 19.91
N SER A 132 4.22 10.06 19.50
CA SER A 132 4.99 9.11 20.29
C SER A 132 6.32 8.78 19.61
N THR A 133 7.29 8.36 20.40
CA THR A 133 8.55 7.78 19.90
C THR A 133 8.43 6.28 19.60
N SER A 134 7.31 5.65 20.00
CA SER A 134 7.01 4.28 19.64
C SER A 134 6.20 4.22 18.34
N PHE A 135 6.49 3.22 17.52
CA PHE A 135 5.77 2.95 16.28
C PHE A 135 4.80 1.79 16.50
N ALA A 136 3.57 1.94 16.01
CA ALA A 136 2.60 0.87 16.09
C ALA A 136 2.47 0.14 14.74
N SER A 137 2.45 -1.19 14.82
CA SER A 137 2.19 -2.04 13.65
C SER A 137 0.71 -2.02 13.29
N LEU A 138 0.42 -2.12 12.00
CA LEU A 138 -0.89 -2.14 11.39
C LEU A 138 -1.00 -3.29 10.39
N ALA A 139 -2.22 -3.74 10.10
CA ALA A 139 -2.53 -4.44 8.88
C ALA A 139 -2.83 -3.42 7.77
N CYS A 140 -2.45 -3.74 6.55
CA CYS A 140 -2.63 -2.87 5.39
C CYS A 140 -3.25 -3.65 4.24
N ALA A 141 -4.17 -3.02 3.51
CA ALA A 141 -4.71 -3.56 2.29
C ALA A 141 -4.80 -2.47 1.21
N VAL A 142 -4.35 -2.81 0.01
CA VAL A 142 -4.53 -1.97 -1.18
C VAL A 142 -5.56 -2.62 -2.08
N VAL A 143 -6.67 -1.92 -2.29
CA VAL A 143 -7.79 -2.40 -3.10
C VAL A 143 -7.83 -1.62 -4.40
N GLY A 144 -7.71 -2.33 -5.50
CA GLY A 144 -7.85 -1.78 -6.85
C GLY A 144 -8.88 -2.55 -7.66
N LYS A 145 -8.98 -2.24 -8.93
CA LYS A 145 -9.78 -3.00 -9.88
C LYS A 145 -8.86 -3.74 -10.85
N ASN A 146 -9.22 -4.98 -11.16
CA ASN A 146 -8.62 -5.69 -12.27
C ASN A 146 -9.27 -5.24 -13.60
N GLN A 147 -8.80 -5.77 -14.72
CA GLN A 147 -9.26 -5.40 -16.06
C GLN A 147 -10.73 -5.70 -16.32
N LEU A 148 -11.27 -6.71 -15.67
CA LEU A 148 -12.67 -7.10 -15.77
C LEU A 148 -13.58 -6.27 -14.86
N GLY A 149 -13.00 -5.33 -14.08
CA GLY A 149 -13.74 -4.47 -13.15
C GLY A 149 -13.95 -5.08 -11.78
N PHE A 150 -13.46 -6.31 -11.52
CA PHE A 150 -13.51 -6.96 -10.22
C PHE A 150 -12.41 -6.44 -9.29
N ALA A 151 -12.57 -6.65 -7.99
CA ALA A 151 -11.59 -6.23 -7.02
C ALA A 151 -10.28 -7.03 -7.14
N ARG A 152 -9.16 -6.32 -7.05
CA ARG A 152 -7.83 -6.86 -6.80
C ARG A 152 -7.34 -6.30 -5.49
N VAL A 153 -6.94 -7.16 -4.58
CA VAL A 153 -6.55 -6.79 -3.22
C VAL A 153 -5.15 -7.29 -2.93
N LEU A 154 -4.26 -6.39 -2.59
CA LEU A 154 -3.00 -6.71 -1.93
C LEU A 154 -3.24 -6.61 -0.42
N SER A 155 -3.02 -7.68 0.31
CA SER A 155 -3.12 -7.72 1.77
C SER A 155 -1.75 -7.97 2.39
N VAL A 156 -1.37 -7.10 3.32
CA VAL A 156 -0.15 -7.21 4.13
C VAL A 156 -0.55 -7.24 5.61
N PRO A 157 -0.42 -8.39 6.29
CA PRO A 157 -0.92 -8.56 7.65
C PRO A 157 -0.27 -7.65 8.68
N THR A 158 1.00 -7.29 8.47
CA THR A 158 1.72 -6.43 9.40
C THR A 158 2.67 -5.52 8.65
N VAL A 159 2.42 -4.22 8.80
CA VAL A 159 3.27 -3.14 8.29
C VAL A 159 3.58 -2.16 9.41
N MET A 160 4.65 -1.41 9.24
CA MET A 160 5.01 -0.30 10.11
C MET A 160 5.29 0.93 9.24
N SER A 161 4.78 2.08 9.65
CA SER A 161 5.13 3.34 9.01
C SER A 161 6.49 3.79 9.55
N ALA A 162 7.51 3.79 8.70
CA ALA A 162 8.90 4.05 9.08
C ALA A 162 9.61 5.04 8.14
N GLY A 163 8.84 5.76 7.33
CA GLY A 163 9.37 6.78 6.41
C GLY A 163 9.66 8.11 7.11
N SER A 164 10.57 8.90 6.53
CA SER A 164 10.72 10.30 6.92
C SER A 164 9.54 11.11 6.39
N VAL A 165 8.93 11.92 7.26
CA VAL A 165 7.82 12.80 6.90
C VAL A 165 8.32 14.23 6.83
N LYS A 166 8.19 14.83 5.65
CA LYS A 166 8.43 16.26 5.47
C LYS A 166 7.13 16.92 5.04
N THR A 167 6.63 17.83 5.85
CA THR A 167 5.44 18.62 5.56
C THR A 167 5.81 20.10 5.50
N ASP A 168 5.49 20.75 4.38
CA ASP A 168 5.75 22.18 4.18
C ASP A 168 4.51 23.01 4.48
N PHE A 169 4.62 23.93 5.44
CA PHE A 169 3.58 24.94 5.73
C PHE A 169 3.81 26.16 4.84
N ARG A 170 3.48 26.05 3.55
CA ARG A 170 3.67 27.12 2.58
C ARG A 170 2.33 27.70 2.13
N ARG A 171 2.33 28.96 1.76
CA ARG A 171 1.27 29.58 1.01
C ARG A 171 1.40 29.18 -0.46
N ALA A 172 1.00 27.96 -0.80
CA ALA A 172 1.06 27.44 -2.15
C ALA A 172 -0.36 27.07 -2.62
N ALA A 173 -0.56 27.07 -3.94
CA ALA A 173 -1.81 26.64 -4.54
C ALA A 173 -2.07 25.11 -4.43
N ASN A 174 -1.05 24.33 -4.04
CA ASN A 174 -1.12 22.89 -3.93
C ASN A 174 -1.48 22.45 -2.51
N ALA A 175 -2.28 21.38 -2.42
CA ALA A 175 -2.60 20.74 -1.15
C ALA A 175 -1.32 20.31 -0.42
N ARG A 176 -1.35 20.33 0.92
CA ARG A 176 -0.30 19.68 1.71
C ARG A 176 -0.40 18.18 1.52
N LEU A 177 0.75 17.56 1.36
CA LEU A 177 0.85 16.12 1.20
C LEU A 177 1.60 15.54 2.39
N TYR A 178 1.09 14.43 2.91
CA TYR A 178 1.75 13.64 3.94
C TYR A 178 2.29 12.36 3.29
N PRO A 179 3.60 12.27 3.03
CA PRO A 179 4.18 11.04 2.51
C PRO A 179 4.11 9.95 3.58
N VAL A 180 3.63 8.79 3.20
CA VAL A 180 3.54 7.59 4.04
C VAL A 180 4.31 6.48 3.37
N THR A 181 5.21 5.85 4.13
CA THR A 181 5.93 4.66 3.71
C THR A 181 5.64 3.55 4.71
N LEU A 182 4.88 2.56 4.28
CA LEU A 182 4.56 1.37 5.07
C LEU A 182 5.50 0.24 4.66
N SER A 183 6.34 -0.19 5.59
CA SER A 183 7.25 -1.32 5.38
C SER A 183 6.65 -2.58 5.98
N ALA A 184 6.60 -3.67 5.20
CA ALA A 184 6.13 -4.96 5.70
C ALA A 184 7.11 -5.50 6.75
N THR A 185 6.56 -5.94 7.88
CA THR A 185 7.31 -6.55 8.99
C THR A 185 6.88 -8.01 9.24
N CYS A 186 6.07 -8.56 8.34
CA CYS A 186 5.62 -9.95 8.34
C CYS A 186 6.45 -10.80 7.37
N PRO A 187 6.44 -12.13 7.51
CA PRO A 187 6.98 -13.04 6.50
C PRO A 187 6.30 -12.81 5.14
N MET A 188 7.07 -12.81 4.05
CA MET A 188 6.49 -12.61 2.70
C MET A 188 5.47 -13.67 2.31
N SER A 189 5.55 -14.87 2.89
CA SER A 189 4.55 -15.93 2.71
C SER A 189 3.17 -15.61 3.26
N SER A 190 3.04 -14.59 4.13
CA SER A 190 1.76 -14.12 4.66
C SER A 190 1.17 -12.95 3.87
N VAL A 191 1.93 -12.36 2.94
CA VAL A 191 1.44 -11.34 2.02
C VAL A 191 0.65 -12.03 0.91
N SER A 192 -0.55 -11.55 0.63
CA SER A 192 -1.41 -12.13 -0.40
C SER A 192 -1.85 -11.09 -1.42
N LEU A 193 -1.86 -11.51 -2.69
CA LEU A 193 -2.48 -10.77 -3.77
C LEU A 193 -3.70 -11.58 -4.24
N ILE A 194 -4.87 -11.03 -4.04
CA ILE A 194 -6.16 -11.67 -4.35
C ILE A 194 -6.71 -10.99 -5.60
N ASP A 195 -7.05 -11.77 -6.61
CA ASP A 195 -7.68 -11.29 -7.83
C ASP A 195 -9.04 -11.98 -8.01
N LEU A 196 -10.11 -11.22 -7.89
CA LEU A 196 -11.45 -11.73 -8.04
C LEU A 196 -11.79 -11.94 -9.53
N THR A 197 -12.49 -13.00 -9.80
CA THR A 197 -13.08 -13.32 -11.11
C THR A 197 -14.61 -13.37 -11.01
N ALA A 198 -15.30 -13.40 -12.13
CA ALA A 198 -16.76 -13.56 -12.14
C ALA A 198 -17.19 -14.84 -11.40
N ILE A 199 -18.27 -14.75 -10.63
CA ILE A 199 -18.93 -15.91 -10.08
C ILE A 199 -19.55 -16.68 -11.26
N ALA A 200 -19.29 -17.99 -11.35
CA ALA A 200 -19.98 -18.83 -12.32
C ALA A 200 -21.47 -18.83 -11.98
N THR A 201 -22.29 -18.34 -12.90
CA THR A 201 -23.74 -18.52 -12.80
C THR A 201 -24.06 -19.99 -13.13
N SER A 202 -24.49 -20.74 -12.11
CA SER A 202 -25.02 -22.09 -12.28
C SER A 202 -26.32 -22.07 -13.07
#